data_19ecf16d2c9810f245e5b13d16986bd1
#
_entry.id   19ecf16d2c9810f245e5b13d16986bd1
#
_cell.length_a   1.000
_cell.length_b   1.000
_cell.length_c   1.000
_cell.angle_alpha   90.00
_cell.angle_beta   90.00
_cell.angle_gamma   90.00
#
_symmetry.space_group_name_H-M   'P 1'
#
loop_
_entity.id
_entity.type
_entity.pdbx_description
1 polymer ?
#
loop_
_entity_poly.entity_id
_entity_poly.type
_entity_poly.pdbx_seq_one_letter_code
_entity_poly.pdbx_strand_id
1 'polypeptide(L)'
;MRLSSILKTAVLALPFVLASCGSHKKVNQQTQTASMRDKANFIEQVRDNAQTTKFVTSKVKFSVEVGPQKLTLTGNLKMKRDDVIRLQLMAFGFVEAGRIELTKDYVLVMDRINKQYLKAPYVQIDFMRNSGINFNTLQALFWNELFRPNQASVKKDAEVQKVDYSTIESGDDMILGLEEGKMEYSWLVSKESALIRMANILYRDKFNGNTQMNWDYDDFKMLEQGNKLYPHKHAIELITPKKTVKMGMTMNYIGAEQEWETRTEISNKYREVTVDEILRRFMAL
;
A
#
# COMPACT_ATOMS: atom_id res chain seq x y z
N MET A 1 -77.35 43.13 -12.22
CA MET A 1 -77.85 42.90 -13.58
C MET A 1 -77.20 41.64 -14.10
N ARG A 2 -78.09 40.67 -14.43
CA ARG A 2 -77.99 39.57 -15.38
C ARG A 2 -76.88 38.55 -15.19
N LEU A 3 -77.17 37.32 -14.74
CA LEU A 3 -77.66 36.10 -15.46
C LEU A 3 -76.56 35.59 -16.40
N SER A 4 -76.15 34.43 -16.35
CA SER A 4 -76.54 33.04 -16.46
C SER A 4 -75.38 32.34 -17.17
N SER A 5 -75.06 31.13 -17.09
CA SER A 5 -75.79 29.94 -17.29
C SER A 5 -74.94 28.69 -17.06
N ILE A 6 -75.59 27.70 -16.57
CA ILE A 6 -75.21 26.31 -16.33
C ILE A 6 -74.72 25.67 -17.62
N LEU A 7 -73.68 24.87 -17.58
CA LEU A 7 -73.59 23.67 -18.41
C LEU A 7 -72.83 22.54 -17.67
N LYS A 8 -73.57 21.51 -17.36
CA LYS A 8 -73.11 20.22 -16.84
C LYS A 8 -72.49 19.46 -17.98
N THR A 9 -71.26 18.99 -17.79
CA THR A 9 -70.71 17.91 -18.61
C THR A 9 -70.16 16.84 -17.73
N ALA A 10 -70.78 15.71 -17.67
CA ALA A 10 -70.33 14.49 -17.03
C ALA A 10 -69.17 13.92 -17.84
N VAL A 11 -68.04 13.75 -17.24
CA VAL A 11 -66.91 13.02 -17.82
C VAL A 11 -66.83 11.67 -17.11
N LEU A 12 -67.04 10.66 -17.89
CA LEU A 12 -66.97 9.24 -17.57
C LEU A 12 -65.57 8.86 -17.15
N ALA A 13 -65.41 8.45 -15.92
CA ALA A 13 -64.13 7.91 -15.41
C ALA A 13 -63.97 6.45 -15.87
N LEU A 14 -63.05 6.21 -16.78
CA LEU A 14 -62.60 4.89 -17.20
C LEU A 14 -61.43 4.47 -16.28
N PRO A 15 -61.48 3.33 -15.57
CA PRO A 15 -60.35 2.87 -14.80
C PRO A 15 -59.34 2.20 -15.73
N PHE A 16 -58.18 2.85 -15.93
CA PHE A 16 -57.04 2.18 -16.53
C PHE A 16 -56.41 1.26 -15.50
N VAL A 17 -56.64 -0.03 -15.61
CA VAL A 17 -55.90 -1.07 -14.91
C VAL A 17 -54.54 -1.19 -15.61
N LEU A 18 -53.51 -0.57 -15.05
CA LEU A 18 -52.14 -0.82 -15.44
C LEU A 18 -51.72 -2.17 -14.83
N ALA A 19 -51.75 -3.21 -15.62
CA ALA A 19 -51.07 -4.45 -15.34
C ALA A 19 -49.55 -4.17 -15.42
N SER A 20 -48.91 -3.82 -14.29
CA SER A 20 -47.46 -3.73 -14.15
C SER A 20 -46.91 -5.15 -14.11
N CYS A 21 -46.43 -5.64 -15.23
CA CYS A 21 -45.65 -6.89 -15.31
C CYS A 21 -44.38 -6.79 -14.51
N GLY A 22 -44.26 -7.64 -13.49
CA GLY A 22 -43.08 -7.79 -12.65
C GLY A 22 -41.86 -8.42 -13.33
N SER A 23 -41.21 -7.68 -14.27
CA SER A 23 -40.00 -8.15 -14.96
C SER A 23 -38.70 -7.50 -14.44
N HIS A 24 -38.78 -6.43 -13.65
CA HIS A 24 -37.58 -5.67 -13.26
C HIS A 24 -36.74 -6.30 -12.16
N LYS A 25 -37.28 -7.18 -11.31
CA LYS A 25 -36.52 -7.79 -10.21
C LYS A 25 -35.52 -8.86 -10.65
N LYS A 26 -35.77 -9.61 -11.74
CA LYS A 26 -34.87 -10.68 -12.20
C LYS A 26 -33.66 -10.15 -12.96
N VAL A 27 -33.82 -9.08 -13.74
CA VAL A 27 -32.74 -8.48 -14.52
C VAL A 27 -31.72 -7.82 -13.58
N ASN A 28 -32.17 -7.10 -12.55
CA ASN A 28 -31.25 -6.48 -11.58
C ASN A 28 -30.47 -7.50 -10.73
N GLN A 29 -31.06 -8.64 -10.35
CA GLN A 29 -30.35 -9.67 -9.61
C GLN A 29 -29.30 -10.39 -10.47
N GLN A 30 -29.58 -10.69 -11.72
CA GLN A 30 -28.61 -11.31 -12.63
C GLN A 30 -27.45 -10.37 -12.97
N THR A 31 -27.72 -9.08 -13.21
CA THR A 31 -26.69 -8.07 -13.47
C THR A 31 -25.82 -7.82 -12.25
N GLN A 32 -26.40 -7.76 -11.06
CA GLN A 32 -25.64 -7.64 -9.81
C GLN A 32 -24.76 -8.86 -9.54
N THR A 33 -25.26 -10.07 -9.80
CA THR A 33 -24.49 -11.31 -9.61
C THR A 33 -23.34 -11.44 -10.60
N ALA A 34 -23.54 -11.04 -11.87
CA ALA A 34 -22.47 -10.99 -12.87
C ALA A 34 -21.39 -9.97 -12.48
N SER A 35 -21.78 -8.74 -12.14
CA SER A 35 -20.88 -7.70 -11.66
C SER A 35 -20.07 -8.11 -10.42
N MET A 36 -20.67 -8.84 -9.47
CA MET A 36 -19.97 -9.36 -8.30
C MET A 36 -18.95 -10.44 -8.66
N ARG A 37 -19.28 -11.32 -9.62
CA ARG A 37 -18.34 -12.36 -10.10
C ARG A 37 -17.17 -11.73 -10.83
N ASP A 38 -17.41 -10.73 -11.67
CA ASP A 38 -16.35 -10.02 -12.40
C ASP A 38 -15.40 -9.30 -11.46
N LYS A 39 -15.91 -8.68 -10.40
CA LYS A 39 -15.11 -8.06 -9.34
C LYS A 39 -14.27 -9.09 -8.59
N ALA A 40 -14.86 -10.20 -8.19
CA ALA A 40 -14.16 -11.26 -7.48
C ALA A 40 -13.03 -11.86 -8.35
N ASN A 41 -13.31 -12.13 -9.62
CA ASN A 41 -12.32 -12.61 -10.58
C ASN A 41 -11.17 -11.62 -10.77
N PHE A 42 -11.46 -10.31 -10.85
CA PHE A 42 -10.43 -9.29 -10.97
C PHE A 42 -9.54 -9.23 -9.73
N ILE A 43 -10.11 -9.26 -8.53
CA ILE A 43 -9.36 -9.28 -7.27
C ILE A 43 -8.48 -10.55 -7.19
N GLU A 44 -8.98 -11.68 -7.66
CA GLU A 44 -8.20 -12.91 -7.73
C GLU A 44 -7.02 -12.78 -8.68
N GLN A 45 -7.20 -12.19 -9.87
CA GLN A 45 -6.10 -11.90 -10.81
C GLN A 45 -5.04 -10.99 -10.17
N VAL A 46 -5.44 -9.96 -9.43
CA VAL A 46 -4.49 -9.09 -8.72
C VAL A 46 -3.69 -9.88 -7.68
N ARG A 47 -4.33 -10.79 -6.95
CA ARG A 47 -3.65 -11.66 -5.98
C ARG A 47 -2.72 -12.66 -6.65
N ASP A 48 -3.14 -13.19 -7.78
CA ASP A 48 -2.33 -14.14 -8.55
C ASP A 48 -1.08 -13.50 -9.15
N ASN A 49 -1.10 -12.18 -9.39
CA ASN A 49 0.07 -11.43 -9.83
C ASN A 49 1.10 -11.17 -8.71
N ALA A 50 0.71 -11.32 -7.44
CA ALA A 50 1.62 -11.11 -6.32
C ALA A 50 2.83 -12.05 -6.38
N GLN A 51 4.02 -11.52 -6.07
CA GLN A 51 5.26 -12.29 -6.01
C GLN A 51 5.20 -13.38 -4.94
N THR A 52 5.66 -14.56 -5.29
CA THR A 52 5.72 -15.71 -4.38
C THR A 52 7.14 -16.04 -3.91
N THR A 53 8.15 -15.34 -4.43
CA THR A 53 9.54 -15.54 -4.06
C THR A 53 9.77 -15.30 -2.58
N LYS A 54 10.53 -16.19 -1.94
CA LYS A 54 10.89 -16.06 -0.54
C LYS A 54 12.00 -15.02 -0.32
N PHE A 55 12.89 -14.87 -1.27
CA PHE A 55 14.04 -13.99 -1.21
C PHE A 55 14.00 -13.00 -2.36
N VAL A 56 14.29 -11.73 -2.08
CA VAL A 56 14.56 -10.68 -3.06
C VAL A 56 15.81 -9.94 -2.61
N THR A 57 16.82 -9.90 -3.46
CA THR A 57 18.04 -9.13 -3.25
C THR A 57 18.25 -8.18 -4.41
N SER A 58 18.72 -6.96 -4.15
CA SER A 58 18.94 -5.98 -5.20
C SER A 58 20.02 -4.97 -4.83
N LYS A 59 20.77 -4.52 -5.83
CA LYS A 59 21.49 -3.25 -5.74
C LYS A 59 20.50 -2.12 -6.02
N VAL A 60 20.47 -1.12 -5.17
CA VAL A 60 19.50 -0.03 -5.26
C VAL A 60 20.17 1.33 -5.32
N LYS A 61 19.51 2.27 -6.01
CA LYS A 61 19.70 3.70 -5.84
C LYS A 61 18.56 4.19 -4.97
N PHE A 62 18.87 4.69 -3.79
CA PHE A 62 17.92 5.20 -2.81
C PHE A 62 18.04 6.71 -2.69
N SER A 63 16.92 7.41 -2.64
CA SER A 63 16.86 8.84 -2.39
C SER A 63 15.86 9.15 -1.29
N VAL A 64 16.16 10.16 -0.49
CA VAL A 64 15.22 10.75 0.47
C VAL A 64 15.25 12.26 0.33
N GLU A 65 14.07 12.88 0.43
CA GLU A 65 13.89 14.32 0.32
C GLU A 65 12.93 14.81 1.41
N VAL A 66 13.34 15.82 2.16
CA VAL A 66 12.52 16.49 3.17
C VAL A 66 12.72 18.00 3.05
N GLY A 67 11.68 18.70 2.64
CA GLY A 67 11.80 20.13 2.31
C GLY A 67 12.86 20.37 1.22
N PRO A 68 13.82 21.27 1.44
CA PRO A 68 14.88 21.55 0.45
C PRO A 68 16.02 20.53 0.46
N GLN A 69 16.08 19.64 1.44
CA GLN A 69 17.17 18.69 1.61
C GLN A 69 16.91 17.42 0.81
N LYS A 70 17.90 16.98 0.05
CA LYS A 70 17.86 15.76 -0.75
C LYS A 70 19.16 14.98 -0.61
N LEU A 71 19.02 13.72 -0.23
CA LEU A 71 20.13 12.77 -0.14
C LEU A 71 19.90 11.64 -1.14
N THR A 72 20.95 11.24 -1.85
CA THR A 72 20.91 10.07 -2.74
C THR A 72 22.12 9.19 -2.46
N LEU A 73 21.86 7.91 -2.20
CA LEU A 73 22.86 6.90 -1.90
C LEU A 73 22.63 5.66 -2.76
N THR A 74 23.68 4.90 -3.00
CA THR A 74 23.56 3.53 -3.47
C THR A 74 23.37 2.60 -2.28
N GLY A 75 22.92 1.37 -2.51
CA GLY A 75 22.74 0.44 -1.43
C GLY A 75 22.46 -0.99 -1.90
N ASN A 76 22.22 -1.85 -0.92
CA ASN A 76 21.77 -3.22 -1.13
C ASN A 76 20.48 -3.42 -0.36
N LEU A 77 19.45 -3.85 -1.07
CA LEU A 77 18.20 -4.31 -0.48
C LEU A 77 18.26 -5.84 -0.39
N LYS A 78 18.00 -6.38 0.78
CA LYS A 78 17.88 -7.82 1.02
C LYS A 78 16.59 -8.09 1.78
N MET A 79 15.72 -8.89 1.19
CA MET A 79 14.42 -9.20 1.77
C MET A 79 14.22 -10.70 1.84
N LYS A 80 13.75 -11.17 2.99
CA LYS A 80 13.32 -12.53 3.21
C LYS A 80 11.90 -12.51 3.75
N ARG A 81 10.98 -13.10 3.00
CA ARG A 81 9.55 -13.14 3.34
C ARG A 81 9.32 -13.72 4.73
N ASP A 82 8.45 -13.10 5.49
CA ASP A 82 8.05 -13.44 6.86
C ASP A 82 9.18 -13.37 7.90
N ASP A 83 10.29 -12.72 7.54
CA ASP A 83 11.47 -12.65 8.41
C ASP A 83 12.05 -11.23 8.51
N VAL A 84 12.56 -10.65 7.41
CA VAL A 84 13.27 -9.38 7.44
C VAL A 84 13.28 -8.65 6.10
N ILE A 85 13.26 -7.33 6.17
CA ILE A 85 13.57 -6.42 5.07
C ILE A 85 14.74 -5.56 5.53
N ARG A 86 15.86 -5.59 4.79
CA ARG A 86 17.07 -4.84 5.12
C ARG A 86 17.52 -4.00 3.94
N LEU A 87 17.71 -2.71 4.20
CA LEU A 87 18.31 -1.75 3.29
C LEU A 87 19.64 -1.26 3.88
N GLN A 88 20.75 -1.56 3.21
CA GLN A 88 22.07 -1.06 3.53
C GLN A 88 22.38 0.11 2.60
N LEU A 89 22.71 1.26 3.17
CA LEU A 89 23.01 2.49 2.44
C LEU A 89 24.52 2.71 2.43
N MET A 90 25.08 2.92 1.25
CA MET A 90 26.53 2.99 1.02
C MET A 90 26.93 4.43 0.68
N ALA A 91 27.85 5.00 1.45
CA ALA A 91 28.55 6.21 1.08
C ALA A 91 29.73 5.88 0.17
N PHE A 92 29.99 6.73 -0.81
CA PHE A 92 31.10 6.56 -1.78
C PHE A 92 31.10 5.19 -2.50
N GLY A 93 29.97 4.48 -2.47
CA GLY A 93 29.81 3.19 -3.15
C GLY A 93 30.34 1.96 -2.39
N PHE A 94 31.09 2.10 -1.32
CA PHE A 94 31.75 0.98 -0.61
C PHE A 94 31.72 1.05 0.92
N VAL A 95 31.45 2.19 1.53
CA VAL A 95 31.35 2.33 3.00
C VAL A 95 29.89 2.29 3.41
N GLU A 96 29.49 1.35 4.26
CA GLU A 96 28.12 1.34 4.80
C GLU A 96 27.94 2.54 5.74
N ALA A 97 27.17 3.53 5.26
CA ALA A 97 26.86 4.76 5.99
C ALA A 97 25.64 4.58 6.91
N GLY A 98 24.69 3.74 6.51
CA GLY A 98 23.50 3.50 7.28
C GLY A 98 22.84 2.17 6.95
N ARG A 99 21.95 1.75 7.84
CA ARG A 99 21.17 0.53 7.69
C ARG A 99 19.77 0.73 8.23
N ILE A 100 18.78 0.25 7.47
CA ILE A 100 17.41 0.08 7.93
C ILE A 100 17.12 -1.40 7.93
N GLU A 101 16.61 -1.93 9.04
CA GLU A 101 16.21 -3.32 9.17
C GLU A 101 14.83 -3.39 9.81
N LEU A 102 13.90 -4.02 9.12
CA LEU A 102 12.52 -4.21 9.53
C LEU A 102 12.33 -5.70 9.78
N THR A 103 11.90 -6.06 10.97
CA THR A 103 11.56 -7.43 11.37
C THR A 103 10.13 -7.46 11.92
N LYS A 104 9.64 -8.62 12.31
CA LYS A 104 8.31 -8.71 12.96
C LYS A 104 8.26 -7.96 14.29
N ASP A 105 9.39 -7.85 14.98
CA ASP A 105 9.46 -7.37 16.36
C ASP A 105 9.90 -5.91 16.46
N TYR A 106 10.72 -5.44 15.51
CA TYR A 106 11.32 -4.11 15.61
C TYR A 106 11.66 -3.49 14.26
N VAL A 107 11.77 -2.18 14.29
CA VAL A 107 12.46 -1.33 13.32
C VAL A 107 13.83 -0.99 13.90
N LEU A 108 14.89 -1.24 13.14
CA LEU A 108 16.25 -0.80 13.45
C LEU A 108 16.69 0.19 12.37
N VAL A 109 17.17 1.35 12.80
CA VAL A 109 17.83 2.33 11.94
C VAL A 109 19.21 2.59 12.52
N MET A 110 20.26 2.44 11.73
CA MET A 110 21.64 2.69 12.15
C MET A 110 22.27 3.80 11.32
N ASP A 111 22.87 4.74 11.99
CA ASP A 111 23.87 5.67 11.46
C ASP A 111 25.26 5.10 11.80
N ARG A 112 25.90 4.51 10.80
CA ARG A 112 27.22 3.88 11.02
C ARG A 112 28.36 4.89 11.07
N ILE A 113 28.16 6.06 10.47
CA ILE A 113 29.18 7.15 10.48
C ILE A 113 29.31 7.71 11.89
N ASN A 114 28.17 8.06 12.50
CA ASN A 114 28.15 8.65 13.85
C ASN A 114 28.03 7.61 14.97
N LYS A 115 28.01 6.31 14.63
CA LYS A 115 27.86 5.19 15.58
C LYS A 115 26.63 5.36 16.47
N GLN A 116 25.48 5.59 15.84
CA GLN A 116 24.20 5.75 16.52
C GLN A 116 23.19 4.76 15.96
N TYR A 117 22.20 4.40 16.75
CA TYR A 117 21.11 3.55 16.31
C TYR A 117 19.81 3.86 17.04
N LEU A 118 18.71 3.58 16.36
CA LEU A 118 17.39 3.45 16.95
C LEU A 118 16.95 2.00 16.77
N LYS A 119 16.53 1.34 17.84
CA LYS A 119 15.86 0.04 17.76
C LYS A 119 14.59 0.09 18.60
N ALA A 120 13.44 0.03 17.94
CA ALA A 120 12.15 0.18 18.58
C ALA A 120 11.09 -0.77 18.02
N PRO A 121 10.16 -1.29 18.84
CA PRO A 121 8.94 -1.93 18.36
C PRO A 121 8.11 -0.93 17.55
N TYR A 122 7.31 -1.41 16.60
CA TYR A 122 6.45 -0.57 15.76
C TYR A 122 5.52 0.35 16.57
N VAL A 123 5.01 -0.14 17.69
CA VAL A 123 4.12 0.61 18.58
C VAL A 123 4.78 1.80 19.29
N GLN A 124 6.10 1.88 19.32
CA GLN A 124 6.83 3.02 19.88
C GLN A 124 7.14 4.11 18.84
N ILE A 125 6.90 3.84 17.57
CA ILE A 125 7.05 4.81 16.49
C ILE A 125 5.69 5.42 16.21
N ASP A 126 5.49 6.68 16.58
CA ASP A 126 4.17 7.35 16.57
C ASP A 126 3.39 7.17 15.29
N PHE A 127 4.03 7.35 14.15
CA PHE A 127 3.37 7.14 12.86
C PHE A 127 2.89 5.69 12.69
N MET A 128 3.73 4.71 12.97
CA MET A 128 3.41 3.29 12.79
C MET A 128 2.34 2.83 13.79
N ARG A 129 2.45 3.28 15.04
CA ARG A 129 1.44 3.02 16.07
C ARG A 129 0.06 3.55 15.66
N ASN A 130 0.02 4.80 15.20
CA ASN A 130 -1.24 5.47 14.87
C ASN A 130 -1.86 4.91 13.58
N SER A 131 -1.04 4.56 12.59
CA SER A 131 -1.50 4.02 11.31
C SER A 131 -1.67 2.50 11.30
N GLY A 132 -1.35 1.80 12.39
CA GLY A 132 -1.39 0.33 12.42
C GLY A 132 -0.40 -0.35 11.47
N ILE A 133 0.54 0.42 10.89
CA ILE A 133 1.57 -0.13 10.01
C ILE A 133 2.54 -0.98 10.84
N ASN A 134 2.68 -2.22 10.44
CA ASN A 134 3.58 -3.20 11.03
C ASN A 134 4.43 -3.89 9.96
N PHE A 135 5.20 -4.89 10.34
CA PHE A 135 6.04 -5.64 9.41
C PHE A 135 5.23 -6.26 8.25
N ASN A 136 4.07 -6.83 8.53
CA ASN A 136 3.26 -7.49 7.49
C ASN A 136 2.76 -6.48 6.45
N THR A 137 2.33 -5.29 6.88
CA THR A 137 1.94 -4.20 5.99
C THR A 137 3.11 -3.75 5.12
N LEU A 138 4.28 -3.51 5.74
CA LEU A 138 5.49 -3.11 5.00
C LEU A 138 5.94 -4.20 4.04
N GLN A 139 5.91 -5.46 4.47
CA GLN A 139 6.21 -6.59 3.60
C GLN A 139 5.29 -6.61 2.38
N ALA A 140 3.98 -6.49 2.57
CA ALA A 140 3.03 -6.50 1.46
C ALA A 140 3.28 -5.34 0.48
N LEU A 141 3.61 -4.14 0.98
CA LEU A 141 4.01 -3.00 0.16
C LEU A 141 5.29 -3.27 -0.62
N PHE A 142 6.33 -3.81 0.00
CA PHE A 142 7.57 -4.17 -0.68
C PHE A 142 7.40 -5.29 -1.71
N TRP A 143 6.49 -6.25 -1.49
CA TRP A 143 6.20 -7.33 -2.42
C TRP A 143 5.12 -6.98 -3.46
N ASN A 144 4.56 -5.75 -3.42
CA ASN A 144 3.49 -5.29 -4.31
C ASN A 144 2.25 -6.19 -4.23
N GLU A 145 1.74 -6.39 -3.01
CA GLU A 145 0.62 -7.28 -2.72
C GLU A 145 -0.60 -6.54 -2.21
N LEU A 146 -1.79 -7.06 -2.54
CA LEU A 146 -2.99 -6.73 -1.79
C LEU A 146 -2.87 -7.31 -0.38
N PHE A 147 -3.19 -6.53 0.64
CA PHE A 147 -3.14 -6.98 2.02
C PHE A 147 -4.40 -6.58 2.79
N ARG A 148 -4.64 -7.30 3.86
CA ARG A 148 -5.55 -6.87 4.92
C ARG A 148 -4.72 -6.42 6.11
N PRO A 149 -5.04 -5.27 6.71
CA PRO A 149 -4.36 -4.80 7.91
C PRO A 149 -4.34 -5.86 9.01
N ASN A 150 -3.26 -5.90 9.79
CA ASN A 150 -3.08 -6.81 10.92
C ASN A 150 -3.11 -8.33 10.61
N GLN A 151 -3.14 -8.71 9.33
CA GLN A 151 -2.97 -10.11 8.93
C GLN A 151 -1.60 -10.34 8.32
N ALA A 152 -1.02 -11.51 8.56
CA ALA A 152 0.14 -11.97 7.81
C ALA A 152 -0.22 -12.06 6.32
N SER A 153 0.77 -11.85 5.44
CA SER A 153 0.56 -11.90 3.99
C SER A 153 -0.33 -13.08 3.61
N VAL A 154 -1.29 -12.78 2.75
CA VAL A 154 -2.39 -13.69 2.42
C VAL A 154 -1.88 -15.04 1.96
N LYS A 155 -1.82 -16.01 2.89
CA LYS A 155 -1.79 -17.41 2.50
C LYS A 155 -3.11 -17.73 1.80
N LYS A 156 -3.07 -18.60 0.79
CA LYS A 156 -4.24 -19.11 0.03
C LYS A 156 -5.27 -19.87 0.89
N ASP A 157 -5.41 -19.57 2.18
CA ASP A 157 -6.35 -20.23 3.06
C ASP A 157 -7.77 -19.65 2.80
N ALA A 158 -8.73 -20.54 2.65
CA ALA A 158 -10.11 -20.30 2.22
C ALA A 158 -10.88 -19.23 3.03
N GLU A 159 -10.41 -18.84 4.22
CA GLU A 159 -11.00 -17.77 5.04
C GLU A 159 -10.66 -16.35 4.55
N VAL A 160 -9.57 -16.20 3.79
CA VAL A 160 -9.12 -14.90 3.27
C VAL A 160 -9.89 -14.49 2.01
N GLN A 161 -10.64 -15.39 1.40
CA GLN A 161 -11.45 -15.12 0.20
C GLN A 161 -12.62 -14.13 0.44
N LYS A 162 -12.90 -13.74 1.68
CA LYS A 162 -14.03 -12.86 2.02
C LYS A 162 -13.64 -11.43 2.40
N VAL A 163 -12.51 -10.93 1.97
CA VAL A 163 -12.27 -9.47 2.09
C VAL A 163 -13.10 -8.77 1.03
N ASP A 164 -14.10 -8.04 1.47
CA ASP A 164 -14.97 -7.28 0.59
C ASP A 164 -14.31 -5.93 0.28
N TYR A 165 -13.44 -5.92 -0.73
CA TYR A 165 -12.89 -4.67 -1.24
C TYR A 165 -13.99 -3.90 -1.98
N SER A 166 -14.15 -2.62 -1.66
CA SER A 166 -14.88 -1.69 -2.53
C SER A 166 -14.13 -1.56 -3.85
N THR A 167 -14.88 -1.34 -4.94
CA THR A 167 -14.29 -1.20 -6.28
C THR A 167 -14.86 0.01 -6.97
N ILE A 168 -13.99 0.86 -7.51
CA ILE A 168 -14.36 2.06 -8.28
C ILE A 168 -13.56 2.03 -9.58
N GLU A 169 -14.23 2.16 -10.71
CA GLU A 169 -13.57 2.30 -12.00
C GLU A 169 -13.01 3.71 -12.19
N SER A 170 -11.79 3.81 -12.70
CA SER A 170 -11.10 5.08 -12.95
C SER A 170 -10.30 4.98 -14.27
N GLY A 171 -10.94 5.27 -15.39
CA GLY A 171 -10.33 5.14 -16.72
C GLY A 171 -9.84 3.71 -16.98
N ASP A 172 -8.55 3.56 -17.25
CA ASP A 172 -7.89 2.28 -17.51
C ASP A 172 -7.51 1.52 -16.22
N ASP A 173 -7.81 2.10 -15.07
CA ASP A 173 -7.51 1.52 -13.77
C ASP A 173 -8.80 1.17 -12.99
N MET A 174 -8.63 0.31 -12.01
CA MET A 174 -9.60 -0.03 -10.96
C MET A 174 -9.02 0.39 -9.61
N ILE A 175 -9.79 1.12 -8.82
CA ILE A 175 -9.44 1.42 -7.43
C ILE A 175 -10.10 0.35 -6.56
N LEU A 176 -9.28 -0.38 -5.83
CA LEU A 176 -9.71 -1.28 -4.75
C LEU A 176 -9.58 -0.54 -3.43
N GLY A 177 -10.62 -0.54 -2.60
CA GLY A 177 -10.65 0.17 -1.32
C GLY A 177 -10.97 -0.74 -0.15
N LEU A 178 -10.43 -0.43 1.02
CA LEU A 178 -10.72 -1.08 2.29
C LEU A 178 -10.66 -0.04 3.41
N GLU A 179 -11.66 -0.03 4.26
CA GLU A 179 -11.71 0.85 5.43
C GLU A 179 -11.69 0.02 6.71
N GLU A 180 -10.88 0.42 7.68
CA GLU A 180 -10.80 -0.20 9.00
C GLU A 180 -10.59 0.87 10.08
N GLY A 181 -11.64 1.21 10.79
CA GLY A 181 -11.61 2.23 11.84
C GLY A 181 -11.27 3.62 11.31
N LYS A 182 -10.07 4.14 11.66
CA LYS A 182 -9.56 5.43 11.17
C LYS A 182 -8.67 5.30 9.94
N MET A 183 -8.50 4.08 9.44
CA MET A 183 -7.62 3.79 8.33
C MET A 183 -8.41 3.58 7.05
N GLU A 184 -7.92 4.15 5.98
CA GLU A 184 -8.38 3.88 4.62
C GLU A 184 -7.19 3.38 3.81
N TYR A 185 -7.39 2.29 3.12
CA TYR A 185 -6.43 1.69 2.20
C TYR A 185 -7.02 1.72 0.81
N SER A 186 -6.24 2.10 -0.18
CA SER A 186 -6.67 1.98 -1.57
C SER A 186 -5.50 1.57 -2.46
N TRP A 187 -5.85 0.81 -3.50
CA TRP A 187 -4.89 0.35 -4.50
C TRP A 187 -5.39 0.74 -5.88
N LEU A 188 -4.56 1.44 -6.63
CA LEU A 188 -4.79 1.70 -8.04
C LEU A 188 -4.23 0.53 -8.85
N VAL A 189 -5.07 -0.17 -9.57
CA VAL A 189 -4.74 -1.41 -10.25
C VAL A 189 -5.07 -1.27 -11.73
N SER A 190 -4.13 -1.57 -12.62
CA SER A 190 -4.38 -1.60 -14.07
C SER A 190 -5.44 -2.65 -14.41
N LYS A 191 -6.48 -2.28 -15.16
CA LYS A 191 -7.52 -3.22 -15.64
C LYS A 191 -6.95 -4.25 -16.62
N GLU A 192 -5.99 -3.85 -17.44
CA GLU A 192 -5.40 -4.70 -18.46
C GLU A 192 -4.49 -5.79 -17.86
N SER A 193 -3.61 -5.39 -16.94
CA SER A 193 -2.56 -6.28 -16.40
C SER A 193 -2.87 -6.83 -15.01
N ALA A 194 -3.88 -6.27 -14.31
CA ALA A 194 -4.16 -6.53 -12.90
C ALA A 194 -2.94 -6.31 -11.98
N LEU A 195 -2.02 -5.41 -12.36
CA LEU A 195 -0.86 -5.01 -11.56
C LEU A 195 -1.20 -3.80 -10.69
N ILE A 196 -0.78 -3.83 -9.42
CA ILE A 196 -0.93 -2.69 -8.50
C ILE A 196 0.10 -1.63 -8.89
N ARG A 197 -0.39 -0.45 -9.31
CA ARG A 197 0.43 0.70 -9.70
C ARG A 197 0.66 1.67 -8.56
N MET A 198 -0.25 1.71 -7.58
CA MET A 198 -0.13 2.53 -6.38
C MET A 198 -0.84 1.85 -5.21
N ALA A 199 -0.28 1.98 -4.03
CA ALA A 199 -0.96 1.73 -2.76
C ALA A 199 -1.01 3.03 -1.96
N ASN A 200 -2.17 3.36 -1.44
CA ASN A 200 -2.39 4.50 -0.57
C ASN A 200 -2.87 4.04 0.79
N ILE A 201 -2.32 4.62 1.84
CA ILE A 201 -2.73 4.40 3.23
C ILE A 201 -3.00 5.76 3.84
N LEU A 202 -4.23 6.01 4.27
CA LEU A 202 -4.66 7.23 4.91
C LEU A 202 -5.10 6.95 6.34
N TYR A 203 -4.45 7.59 7.31
CA TYR A 203 -4.88 7.65 8.70
C TYR A 203 -5.63 8.96 8.95
N ARG A 204 -6.89 8.86 9.38
CA ARG A 204 -7.73 10.01 9.68
C ARG A 204 -7.65 10.37 11.16
N ASP A 205 -7.11 11.54 11.45
CA ASP A 205 -7.07 12.09 12.81
C ASP A 205 -7.67 13.51 12.83
N LYS A 206 -8.84 13.64 13.43
CA LYS A 206 -9.58 14.90 13.50
C LYS A 206 -8.88 15.96 14.35
N PHE A 207 -8.00 15.56 15.27
CA PHE A 207 -7.35 16.46 16.22
C PHE A 207 -5.93 16.83 15.81
N ASN A 208 -5.18 15.87 15.27
CA ASN A 208 -3.76 16.05 14.94
C ASN A 208 -3.52 16.22 13.44
N GLY A 209 -4.57 16.13 12.62
CA GLY A 209 -4.50 16.14 11.17
C GLY A 209 -4.18 14.76 10.58
N ASN A 210 -4.53 14.59 9.32
CA ASN A 210 -4.38 13.32 8.63
C ASN A 210 -2.92 13.01 8.30
N THR A 211 -2.58 11.74 8.27
CA THR A 211 -1.30 11.24 7.76
C THR A 211 -1.57 10.29 6.62
N GLN A 212 -0.86 10.49 5.51
CA GLN A 212 -1.04 9.70 4.28
C GLN A 212 0.30 9.16 3.80
N MET A 213 0.31 7.94 3.32
CA MET A 213 1.42 7.34 2.61
C MET A 213 0.96 6.91 1.22
N ASN A 214 1.61 7.43 0.20
CA ASN A 214 1.47 6.98 -1.18
C ASN A 214 2.70 6.15 -1.53
N TRP A 215 2.50 5.01 -2.17
CA TRP A 215 3.57 4.14 -2.63
C TRP A 215 3.30 3.75 -4.08
N ASP A 216 4.01 4.42 -4.99
CA ASP A 216 3.92 4.19 -6.41
C ASP A 216 4.90 3.12 -6.88
N TYR A 217 4.47 2.32 -7.84
CA TYR A 217 5.22 1.23 -8.45
C TYR A 217 5.33 1.43 -9.95
N ASP A 218 6.55 1.29 -10.46
CA ASP A 218 6.85 1.49 -11.88
C ASP A 218 7.97 0.54 -12.34
N ASP A 219 8.20 0.51 -13.66
CA ASP A 219 9.26 -0.29 -14.30
C ASP A 219 9.14 -1.79 -13.97
N PHE A 220 7.94 -2.34 -14.22
CA PHE A 220 7.68 -3.77 -13.97
C PHE A 220 8.45 -4.66 -14.93
N LYS A 221 9.21 -5.60 -14.39
CA LYS A 221 10.00 -6.58 -15.13
C LYS A 221 9.80 -7.97 -14.55
N MET A 222 9.98 -8.97 -15.40
CA MET A 222 9.90 -10.37 -15.00
C MET A 222 10.99 -10.68 -13.97
N LEU A 223 10.60 -11.25 -12.85
CA LEU A 223 11.51 -11.79 -11.86
C LEU A 223 11.68 -13.28 -12.11
N GLU A 224 12.89 -13.71 -12.51
CA GLU A 224 13.16 -15.07 -12.96
C GLU A 224 12.73 -16.15 -11.94
N GLN A 225 13.03 -15.94 -10.67
CA GLN A 225 12.73 -16.92 -9.61
C GLN A 225 11.25 -17.09 -9.29
N GLY A 226 10.41 -16.16 -9.68
CA GLY A 226 8.97 -16.18 -9.40
C GLY A 226 8.11 -16.28 -10.64
N ASN A 227 8.70 -16.11 -11.81
CA ASN A 227 8.02 -16.03 -13.11
C ASN A 227 6.81 -15.06 -13.09
N LYS A 228 6.98 -13.92 -12.40
CA LYS A 228 5.97 -12.86 -12.25
C LYS A 228 6.62 -11.49 -12.40
N LEU A 229 5.83 -10.51 -12.84
CA LEU A 229 6.26 -9.13 -12.90
C LEU A 229 6.46 -8.56 -11.49
N TYR A 230 7.55 -7.79 -11.34
CA TYR A 230 7.89 -7.13 -10.09
C TYR A 230 8.35 -5.69 -10.36
N PRO A 231 7.91 -4.69 -9.58
CA PRO A 231 8.30 -3.29 -9.81
C PRO A 231 9.78 -3.08 -9.46
N HIS A 232 10.51 -2.43 -10.37
CA HIS A 232 11.91 -2.04 -10.18
C HIS A 232 12.06 -0.61 -9.66
N LYS A 233 11.00 0.19 -9.73
CA LYS A 233 10.98 1.55 -9.19
C LYS A 233 9.85 1.70 -8.17
N HIS A 234 10.21 2.30 -7.04
CA HIS A 234 9.28 2.65 -5.98
C HIS A 234 9.44 4.14 -5.68
N ALA A 235 8.34 4.87 -5.64
CA ALA A 235 8.30 6.23 -5.12
C ALA A 235 7.34 6.24 -3.94
N ILE A 236 7.82 6.71 -2.78
CA ILE A 236 7.07 6.71 -1.54
C ILE A 236 6.96 8.15 -1.07
N GLU A 237 5.77 8.61 -0.81
CA GLU A 237 5.50 9.92 -0.25
C GLU A 237 4.74 9.77 1.07
N LEU A 238 5.37 10.19 2.17
CA LEU A 238 4.76 10.25 3.49
C LEU A 238 4.39 11.70 3.80
N ILE A 239 3.10 11.98 3.85
CA ILE A 239 2.53 13.29 4.12
C ILE A 239 2.00 13.30 5.55
N THR A 240 2.58 14.12 6.40
CA THR A 240 2.12 14.35 7.77
C THR A 240 1.70 15.81 7.93
N PRO A 241 0.95 16.18 8.97
CA PRO A 241 0.62 17.59 9.23
C PRO A 241 1.82 18.51 9.39
N LYS A 242 2.99 17.95 9.74
CA LYS A 242 4.21 18.74 10.01
C LYS A 242 5.16 18.79 8.82
N LYS A 243 5.23 17.73 8.02
CA LYS A 243 6.22 17.61 6.94
C LYS A 243 5.81 16.54 5.93
N THR A 244 6.35 16.67 4.74
CA THR A 244 6.32 15.63 3.71
C THR A 244 7.72 15.05 3.54
N VAL A 245 7.80 13.71 3.50
CA VAL A 245 9.01 12.96 3.23
C VAL A 245 8.81 12.20 1.92
N LYS A 246 9.68 12.43 0.95
CA LYS A 246 9.67 11.68 -0.32
C LYS A 246 10.87 10.74 -0.34
N MET A 247 10.62 9.51 -0.72
CA MET A 247 11.65 8.48 -0.87
C MET A 247 11.52 7.83 -2.24
N GLY A 248 12.65 7.61 -2.88
CA GLY A 248 12.71 6.90 -4.16
C GLY A 248 13.65 5.71 -4.05
N MET A 249 13.30 4.61 -4.67
CA MET A 249 14.15 3.43 -4.76
C MET A 249 14.09 2.87 -6.18
N THR A 250 15.26 2.76 -6.81
CA THR A 250 15.39 2.11 -8.12
C THR A 250 16.26 0.87 -7.95
N MET A 251 15.75 -0.28 -8.33
CA MET A 251 16.43 -1.56 -8.29
C MET A 251 17.13 -1.80 -9.62
N ASN A 252 18.48 -1.83 -9.61
CA ASN A 252 19.26 -1.99 -10.84
C ASN A 252 19.47 -3.45 -11.24
N TYR A 253 19.49 -4.34 -10.24
CA TYR A 253 19.63 -5.77 -10.40
C TYR A 253 18.81 -6.44 -9.32
N ILE A 254 18.04 -7.48 -9.68
CA ILE A 254 17.26 -8.25 -8.71
C ILE A 254 17.69 -9.72 -8.81
N GLY A 255 18.04 -10.27 -7.66
CA GLY A 255 18.37 -11.68 -7.47
C GLY A 255 17.61 -12.28 -6.28
N ALA A 256 17.88 -13.52 -5.99
CA ALA A 256 17.31 -14.26 -4.87
C ALA A 256 18.41 -14.94 -4.03
N GLU A 257 19.46 -14.20 -3.70
CA GLU A 257 20.53 -14.67 -2.81
C GLU A 257 19.93 -15.11 -1.46
N GLN A 258 20.24 -16.30 -1.01
CA GLN A 258 19.65 -16.93 0.17
C GLN A 258 20.56 -16.91 1.38
N GLU A 259 21.88 -16.90 1.17
CA GLU A 259 22.87 -16.99 2.23
C GLU A 259 23.33 -15.61 2.66
N TRP A 260 22.71 -15.08 3.69
CA TRP A 260 23.10 -13.84 4.35
C TRP A 260 22.54 -13.77 5.77
N GLU A 261 23.23 -13.03 6.65
CA GLU A 261 22.80 -12.82 8.02
C GLU A 261 21.50 -12.01 8.06
N THR A 262 20.45 -12.57 8.66
CA THR A 262 19.11 -11.97 8.71
C THR A 262 18.93 -11.02 9.89
N ARG A 263 19.91 -10.90 10.79
CA ARG A 263 19.85 -9.96 11.93
C ARG A 263 21.12 -9.16 12.02
N THR A 264 21.00 -7.91 12.44
CA THR A 264 22.12 -7.01 12.70
C THR A 264 22.53 -7.07 14.16
N GLU A 265 23.77 -7.42 14.40
CA GLU A 265 24.39 -7.27 15.72
C GLU A 265 24.82 -5.82 15.93
N ILE A 266 24.41 -5.25 17.07
CA ILE A 266 24.74 -3.88 17.45
C ILE A 266 25.93 -3.92 18.42
N SER A 267 27.06 -3.41 17.98
CA SER A 267 28.26 -3.30 18.85
C SER A 267 28.03 -2.30 19.97
N ASN A 268 28.65 -2.52 21.12
CA ASN A 268 28.65 -1.61 22.27
C ASN A 268 29.28 -0.23 21.99
N LYS A 269 29.90 -0.06 20.83
CA LYS A 269 30.44 1.24 20.36
C LYS A 269 29.33 2.16 19.82
N TYR A 270 28.11 1.66 19.65
CA TYR A 270 26.97 2.44 19.16
C TYR A 270 26.15 2.98 20.33
N ARG A 271 25.70 4.22 20.21
CA ARG A 271 24.79 4.87 21.16
C ARG A 271 23.36 4.80 20.64
N GLU A 272 22.45 4.40 21.48
CA GLU A 272 21.03 4.48 21.20
C GLU A 272 20.55 5.94 21.17
N VAL A 273 19.65 6.26 20.23
CA VAL A 273 19.11 7.61 20.04
C VAL A 273 17.62 7.54 19.78
N THR A 274 16.93 8.67 19.86
CA THR A 274 15.51 8.79 19.58
C THR A 274 15.22 8.84 18.07
N VAL A 275 13.93 8.64 17.69
CA VAL A 275 13.46 8.77 16.31
C VAL A 275 13.82 10.16 15.74
N ASP A 276 13.60 11.22 16.51
CA ASP A 276 13.88 12.59 16.06
C ASP A 276 15.37 12.87 15.88
N GLU A 277 16.22 12.29 16.73
CA GLU A 277 17.68 12.43 16.61
C GLU A 277 18.20 11.71 15.37
N ILE A 278 17.77 10.47 15.11
CA ILE A 278 18.25 9.69 13.97
C ILE A 278 17.79 10.33 12.64
N LEU A 279 16.54 10.80 12.56
CA LEU A 279 16.03 11.47 11.36
C LEU A 279 16.79 12.77 11.06
N ARG A 280 17.05 13.61 12.07
CA ARG A 280 17.83 14.84 11.89
C ARG A 280 19.24 14.54 11.37
N ARG A 281 19.86 13.45 11.80
CA ARG A 281 21.20 13.07 11.35
C ARG A 281 21.23 12.59 9.89
N PHE A 282 20.27 11.74 9.52
CA PHE A 282 20.16 11.30 8.13
C PHE A 282 19.95 12.47 7.16
N MET A 283 19.29 13.53 7.61
CA MET A 283 19.04 14.72 6.80
C MET A 283 20.23 15.70 6.79
N ALA A 284 21.22 15.53 7.67
CA ALA A 284 22.42 16.35 7.71
C ALA A 284 23.60 15.75 6.93
N LEU A 285 23.44 14.55 6.36
CA LEU A 285 24.40 13.87 5.47
C LEU A 285 24.22 14.33 4.03
#